data_f867bd36f543f3294578905318d723f3
#
_entry.id   f867bd36f543f3294578905318d723f3
#
_cell.length_a   1.000
_cell.length_b   1.000
_cell.length_c   1.000
_cell.angle_alpha   90.00
_cell.angle_beta   90.00
_cell.angle_gamma   90.00
#
_symmetry.space_group_name_H-M   'P 1'
#
loop_
_entity.id
_entity.type
_entity.pdbx_description
1 polymer ?
#
loop_
_entity_poly.entity_id
_entity_poly.type
_entity_poly.pdbx_seq_one_letter_code
_entity_poly.pdbx_strand_id
1 'polypeptide(L)'
;IAYEKIIHQFDEVFTISKFEQNYTKEKFNKGKFIPVFHGNKEFQLLSEKGKFALYHGDLRTSDNRKVVSFLIDVFKEIDYPFVIASSTREDWVKSKIQNFKHIKFIKLKDFDHLKDLFENAHINISWSFQESGTKLKIINALFNSRFSIINKNVIDDKLISNLCIKVSDKSELIKAINKFKNQPFIASDEYVNTLEYYLNNQLNAEKILKQIFS
;
A
#
# COMPACT_ATOMS: atom_id res chain seq x y z
N ILE A 1 -0.92 -26.51 8.87
CA ILE A 1 -0.59 -25.54 9.91
C ILE A 1 -1.73 -25.51 10.92
N ALA A 2 -1.44 -25.33 12.23
CA ALA A 2 -2.43 -25.55 13.31
C ALA A 2 -3.70 -24.67 13.18
N TYR A 3 -3.55 -23.44 12.73
CA TYR A 3 -4.66 -22.49 12.57
C TYR A 3 -5.64 -22.85 11.43
N GLU A 4 -5.20 -23.56 10.41
CA GLU A 4 -6.05 -23.91 9.28
C GLU A 4 -7.11 -24.98 9.64
N LYS A 5 -6.82 -25.84 10.64
CA LYS A 5 -7.76 -26.86 11.12
C LYS A 5 -9.02 -26.26 11.74
N ILE A 6 -8.95 -25.04 12.24
CA ILE A 6 -10.07 -24.31 12.83
C ILE A 6 -11.09 -23.85 11.77
N ILE A 7 -10.68 -23.64 10.53
CA ILE A 7 -11.54 -23.12 9.44
C ILE A 7 -12.78 -24.00 9.23
N HIS A 8 -12.68 -25.30 9.45
CA HIS A 8 -13.83 -26.22 9.33
C HIS A 8 -14.94 -25.95 10.35
N GLN A 9 -14.63 -25.32 11.48
CA GLN A 9 -15.56 -25.06 12.58
C GLN A 9 -16.42 -23.80 12.37
N PHE A 10 -16.09 -22.97 11.37
CA PHE A 10 -16.84 -21.75 11.06
C PHE A 10 -17.81 -21.99 9.91
N ASP A 11 -19.00 -21.43 10.01
CA ASP A 11 -20.00 -21.48 8.93
C ASP A 11 -19.53 -20.63 7.74
N GLU A 12 -19.00 -19.45 8.01
CA GLU A 12 -18.53 -18.49 7.00
C GLU A 12 -17.06 -18.09 7.23
N VAL A 13 -16.34 -17.94 6.12
CA VAL A 13 -14.95 -17.47 6.11
C VAL A 13 -14.82 -16.31 5.14
N PHE A 14 -14.39 -15.15 5.64
CA PHE A 14 -14.14 -13.97 4.81
C PHE A 14 -12.65 -13.77 4.63
N THR A 15 -12.25 -13.41 3.42
CA THR A 15 -10.86 -13.17 3.05
C THR A 15 -10.71 -11.80 2.42
N ILE A 16 -9.57 -11.17 2.66
CA ILE A 16 -9.27 -9.81 2.17
C ILE A 16 -8.35 -9.81 0.94
N SER A 17 -8.04 -10.97 0.40
CA SER A 17 -7.32 -11.13 -0.87
C SER A 17 -7.94 -12.22 -1.73
N LYS A 18 -7.83 -12.10 -3.04
CA LYS A 18 -8.31 -13.11 -3.99
C LYS A 18 -7.49 -14.40 -3.88
N PHE A 19 -6.20 -14.26 -3.63
CA PHE A 19 -5.32 -15.42 -3.40
C PHE A 19 -5.82 -16.26 -2.20
N GLU A 20 -6.10 -15.62 -1.07
CA GLU A 20 -6.63 -16.29 0.11
C GLU A 20 -8.03 -16.87 -0.13
N GLN A 21 -8.88 -16.15 -0.87
CA GLN A 21 -10.20 -16.65 -1.26
C GLN A 21 -10.10 -17.96 -2.07
N ASN A 22 -9.24 -18.00 -3.07
CA ASN A 22 -9.04 -19.18 -3.89
C ASN A 22 -8.50 -20.34 -3.05
N TYR A 23 -7.50 -20.09 -2.23
CA TYR A 23 -6.93 -21.08 -1.33
C TYR A 23 -7.98 -21.67 -0.36
N THR A 24 -8.78 -20.83 0.28
CA THR A 24 -9.81 -21.28 1.22
C THR A 24 -10.95 -22.01 0.52
N LYS A 25 -11.29 -21.62 -0.71
CA LYS A 25 -12.27 -22.35 -1.53
C LYS A 25 -11.78 -23.74 -1.92
N GLU A 26 -10.56 -23.84 -2.42
CA GLU A 26 -9.98 -25.12 -2.86
C GLU A 26 -9.81 -26.09 -1.69
N LYS A 27 -9.31 -25.59 -0.56
CA LYS A 27 -8.94 -26.46 0.56
C LYS A 27 -10.10 -26.78 1.53
N PHE A 28 -11.04 -25.85 1.69
CA PHE A 28 -12.08 -25.94 2.73
C PHE A 28 -13.50 -25.80 2.17
N ASN A 29 -13.67 -25.59 0.87
CA ASN A 29 -14.92 -25.25 0.22
C ASN A 29 -15.63 -24.03 0.86
N LYS A 30 -14.83 -23.09 1.39
CA LYS A 30 -15.25 -21.86 2.07
C LYS A 30 -14.39 -20.70 1.57
N GLY A 31 -14.88 -19.48 1.75
CA GLY A 31 -14.13 -18.27 1.40
C GLY A 31 -14.93 -17.31 0.54
N LYS A 32 -15.35 -16.23 1.16
CA LYS A 32 -15.99 -15.09 0.51
C LYS A 32 -15.01 -13.91 0.55
N PHE A 33 -14.77 -13.31 -0.60
CA PHE A 33 -13.92 -12.12 -0.65
C PHE A 33 -14.69 -10.91 -0.15
N ILE A 34 -14.02 -10.10 0.66
CA ILE A 34 -14.49 -8.78 1.05
C ILE A 34 -13.33 -7.79 0.97
N PRO A 35 -13.58 -6.55 0.53
CA PRO A 35 -12.56 -5.51 0.59
C PRO A 35 -12.08 -5.30 2.03
N VAL A 36 -10.80 -4.98 2.16
CA VAL A 36 -10.16 -4.81 3.47
C VAL A 36 -10.77 -3.67 4.26
N PHE A 37 -10.98 -3.87 5.56
CA PHE A 37 -11.31 -2.80 6.50
C PHE A 37 -10.07 -1.98 6.86
N HIS A 38 -10.24 -0.68 7.04
CA HIS A 38 -9.16 0.26 7.31
C HIS A 38 -9.57 1.37 8.28
N GLY A 39 -8.58 2.08 8.85
CA GLY A 39 -8.83 3.14 9.83
C GLY A 39 -9.15 4.52 9.24
N ASN A 40 -9.12 4.69 7.91
CA ASN A 40 -9.41 5.98 7.28
C ASN A 40 -10.92 6.25 7.33
N LYS A 41 -11.32 7.42 7.86
CA LYS A 41 -12.72 7.85 7.93
C LYS A 41 -13.15 8.60 6.68
N GLU A 42 -12.25 9.42 6.16
CA GLU A 42 -12.47 10.29 4.99
C GLU A 42 -11.22 10.21 4.12
N PHE A 43 -11.35 10.46 2.84
CA PHE A 43 -10.21 10.60 1.95
C PHE A 43 -10.01 12.08 1.58
N GLN A 44 -8.75 12.44 1.37
CA GLN A 44 -8.39 13.78 0.95
C GLN A 44 -8.10 13.80 -0.55
N LEU A 45 -8.91 14.55 -1.31
CA LEU A 45 -8.60 14.83 -2.71
C LEU A 45 -7.50 15.89 -2.78
N LEU A 46 -6.26 15.40 -2.73
CA LEU A 46 -5.09 16.25 -2.91
C LEU A 46 -4.89 16.50 -4.41
N SER A 47 -4.95 17.76 -4.81
CA SER A 47 -4.61 18.21 -6.16
C SER A 47 -3.14 18.59 -6.27
N GLU A 48 -2.70 18.97 -7.49
CA GLU A 48 -1.38 19.52 -7.78
C GLU A 48 -0.20 18.57 -7.50
N LYS A 49 0.94 19.15 -7.17
CA LYS A 49 2.19 18.41 -6.94
C LYS A 49 2.53 18.36 -5.45
N GLY A 50 2.95 17.20 -5.01
CA GLY A 50 3.67 17.05 -3.75
C GLY A 50 5.18 17.29 -3.92
N LYS A 51 5.93 17.03 -2.86
CA LYS A 51 7.34 17.46 -2.75
C LYS A 51 8.36 16.32 -2.95
N PHE A 52 7.96 15.06 -2.73
CA PHE A 52 8.89 13.93 -2.68
C PHE A 52 8.19 12.60 -2.98
N ALA A 53 8.99 11.58 -3.25
CA ALA A 53 8.54 10.18 -3.20
C ALA A 53 8.62 9.66 -1.76
N LEU A 54 7.61 8.89 -1.32
CA LEU A 54 7.51 8.34 0.03
C LEU A 54 7.47 6.80 0.00
N TYR A 55 8.28 6.19 0.84
CA TYR A 55 8.11 4.81 1.29
C TYR A 55 7.95 4.78 2.81
N HIS A 56 6.97 4.02 3.31
CA HIS A 56 6.85 3.77 4.74
C HIS A 56 6.70 2.28 5.05
N GLY A 57 7.16 1.87 6.24
CA GLY A 57 7.03 0.50 6.68
C GLY A 57 7.76 0.18 7.98
N ASP A 58 7.37 -0.92 8.62
CA ASP A 58 8.06 -1.42 9.81
C ASP A 58 9.37 -2.12 9.40
N LEU A 59 10.50 -1.49 9.70
CA LEU A 59 11.82 -2.00 9.35
C LEU A 59 12.36 -3.07 10.32
N ARG A 60 11.57 -3.54 11.28
CA ARG A 60 11.89 -4.76 12.04
C ARG A 60 11.82 -5.99 11.14
N THR A 61 10.93 -6.00 10.16
CA THR A 61 10.81 -7.10 9.21
C THR A 61 11.93 -7.10 8.17
N SER A 62 12.45 -8.28 7.83
CA SER A 62 13.51 -8.43 6.82
C SER A 62 13.03 -7.99 5.43
N ASP A 63 11.77 -8.25 5.10
CA ASP A 63 11.21 -7.92 3.80
C ASP A 63 11.15 -6.41 3.55
N ASN A 64 10.69 -5.63 4.54
CA ASN A 64 10.69 -4.17 4.43
C ASN A 64 12.13 -3.62 4.33
N ARG A 65 13.11 -4.24 5.01
CA ARG A 65 14.52 -3.85 4.84
C ARG A 65 15.06 -4.16 3.44
N LYS A 66 14.67 -5.30 2.85
CA LYS A 66 15.00 -5.60 1.44
C LYS A 66 14.40 -4.56 0.50
N VAL A 67 13.14 -4.18 0.71
CA VAL A 67 12.49 -3.13 -0.07
C VAL A 67 13.22 -1.81 0.06
N VAL A 68 13.57 -1.38 1.27
CA VAL A 68 14.33 -0.12 1.46
C VAL A 68 15.68 -0.16 0.74
N SER A 69 16.42 -1.27 0.84
CA SER A 69 17.69 -1.40 0.11
C SER A 69 17.50 -1.30 -1.40
N PHE A 70 16.48 -1.95 -1.95
CA PHE A 70 16.10 -1.88 -3.36
C PHE A 70 15.72 -0.44 -3.77
N LEU A 71 14.90 0.25 -2.97
CA LEU A 71 14.50 1.62 -3.28
C LEU A 71 15.66 2.61 -3.19
N ILE A 72 16.58 2.44 -2.24
CA ILE A 72 17.81 3.25 -2.22
C ILE A 72 18.58 3.05 -3.52
N ASP A 73 18.71 1.81 -4.02
CA ASP A 73 19.39 1.55 -5.30
C ASP A 73 18.66 2.14 -6.53
N VAL A 74 17.32 2.26 -6.46
CA VAL A 74 16.52 2.98 -7.46
C VAL A 74 16.84 4.48 -7.42
N PHE A 75 16.78 5.08 -6.22
CA PHE A 75 16.94 6.53 -6.07
C PHE A 75 18.39 7.04 -6.18
N LYS A 76 19.38 6.14 -6.21
CA LYS A 76 20.75 6.50 -6.66
C LYS A 76 20.80 6.96 -8.12
N GLU A 77 19.86 6.50 -8.94
CA GLU A 77 19.78 6.79 -10.38
C GLU A 77 18.79 7.91 -10.71
N ILE A 78 18.09 8.45 -9.71
CA ILE A 78 17.05 9.46 -9.90
C ILE A 78 17.34 10.68 -9.03
N ASP A 79 17.47 11.84 -9.66
CA ASP A 79 17.51 13.12 -8.95
C ASP A 79 16.07 13.57 -8.62
N TYR A 80 15.54 13.00 -7.54
CA TYR A 80 14.22 13.34 -6.99
C TYR A 80 14.20 13.08 -5.48
N PRO A 81 13.66 14.00 -4.67
CA PRO A 81 13.60 13.82 -3.22
C PRO A 81 12.88 12.53 -2.83
N PHE A 82 13.51 11.74 -1.98
CA PHE A 82 12.97 10.48 -1.48
C PHE A 82 12.98 10.42 0.04
N VAL A 83 11.85 10.08 0.62
CA VAL A 83 11.66 9.94 2.07
C VAL A 83 11.37 8.48 2.41
N ILE A 84 12.17 7.94 3.33
CA ILE A 84 11.96 6.63 3.96
C ILE A 84 11.45 6.91 5.37
N ALA A 85 10.20 6.49 5.67
CA ALA A 85 9.56 6.73 6.96
C ALA A 85 9.36 5.42 7.73
N SER A 86 9.85 5.37 8.96
CA SER A 86 9.67 4.22 9.87
C SER A 86 9.84 4.65 11.32
N SER A 87 9.20 3.94 12.24
CA SER A 87 9.41 4.12 13.69
C SER A 87 10.68 3.42 14.20
N THR A 88 11.34 2.60 13.37
CA THR A 88 12.43 1.72 13.78
C THR A 88 13.61 1.78 12.80
N ARG A 89 14.79 1.30 13.26
CA ARG A 89 15.99 1.10 12.42
C ARG A 89 16.55 2.39 11.78
N GLU A 90 16.42 3.51 12.45
CA GLU A 90 16.94 4.81 12.00
C GLU A 90 18.42 4.74 11.60
N ASP A 91 19.30 4.28 12.50
CA ASP A 91 20.75 4.22 12.26
C ASP A 91 21.10 3.35 11.05
N TRP A 92 20.38 2.22 10.90
CA TRP A 92 20.58 1.33 9.76
C TRP A 92 20.22 2.02 8.42
N VAL A 93 19.15 2.81 8.35
CA VAL A 93 18.83 3.57 7.13
C VAL A 93 19.84 4.69 6.93
N LYS A 94 20.13 5.48 7.97
CA LYS A 94 21.06 6.61 7.89
C LYS A 94 22.44 6.20 7.39
N SER A 95 22.98 5.05 7.86
CA SER A 95 24.26 4.52 7.38
C SER A 95 24.27 4.21 5.88
N LYS A 96 23.11 3.83 5.30
CA LYS A 96 22.98 3.51 3.87
C LYS A 96 22.82 4.74 2.97
N ILE A 97 22.27 5.83 3.51
CA ILE A 97 21.93 7.02 2.73
C ILE A 97 22.87 8.20 2.97
N GLN A 98 23.90 8.07 3.80
CA GLN A 98 24.79 9.16 4.21
C GLN A 98 25.42 9.96 3.03
N ASN A 99 25.60 9.31 1.87
CA ASN A 99 26.18 9.92 0.68
C ASN A 99 25.12 10.51 -0.30
N PHE A 100 23.82 10.45 0.04
CA PHE A 100 22.74 10.85 -0.85
C PHE A 100 21.90 11.97 -0.22
N LYS A 101 22.18 13.22 -0.59
CA LYS A 101 21.53 14.42 -0.01
C LYS A 101 20.01 14.47 -0.26
N HIS A 102 19.54 13.86 -1.34
CA HIS A 102 18.12 13.83 -1.74
C HIS A 102 17.32 12.68 -1.12
N ILE A 103 17.99 11.74 -0.42
CA ILE A 103 17.33 10.65 0.29
C ILE A 103 17.34 10.95 1.79
N LYS A 104 16.19 10.94 2.43
CA LYS A 104 16.04 11.26 3.85
C LYS A 104 15.32 10.14 4.60
N PHE A 105 15.71 9.94 5.86
CA PHE A 105 14.95 9.13 6.80
C PHE A 105 14.16 10.03 7.72
N ILE A 106 12.89 9.67 7.96
CA ILE A 106 12.03 10.33 8.93
C ILE A 106 11.54 9.28 9.95
N LYS A 107 11.82 9.53 11.22
CA LYS A 107 11.34 8.70 12.31
C LYS A 107 9.86 8.99 12.54
N LEU A 108 9.01 8.00 12.28
CA LEU A 108 7.58 8.10 12.53
C LEU A 108 7.31 8.10 14.05
N LYS A 109 6.47 9.01 14.47
CA LYS A 109 5.98 9.12 15.86
C LYS A 109 4.67 8.32 16.02
N ASP A 110 3.72 8.59 15.15
CA ASP A 110 2.35 8.07 15.15
C ASP A 110 1.75 8.08 13.74
N PHE A 111 0.47 7.81 13.65
CA PHE A 111 -0.25 7.80 12.38
C PHE A 111 -0.53 9.21 11.83
N ASP A 112 -0.73 10.19 12.69
CA ASP A 112 -0.97 11.58 12.25
C ASP A 112 0.29 12.16 11.60
N HIS A 113 1.47 11.89 12.17
CA HIS A 113 2.73 12.24 11.51
C HIS A 113 2.91 11.53 10.15
N LEU A 114 2.40 10.30 9.98
CA LEU A 114 2.40 9.63 8.67
C LEU A 114 1.43 10.30 7.70
N LYS A 115 0.27 10.78 8.15
CA LYS A 115 -0.67 11.55 7.31
C LYS A 115 -0.04 12.83 6.80
N ASP A 116 0.65 13.59 7.64
CA ASP A 116 1.39 14.80 7.21
C ASP A 116 2.40 14.48 6.10
N LEU A 117 3.06 13.31 6.19
CA LEU A 117 3.97 12.87 5.13
C LEU A 117 3.22 12.49 3.85
N PHE A 118 2.08 11.84 3.94
CA PHE A 118 1.24 11.52 2.79
C PHE A 118 0.77 12.78 2.06
N GLU A 119 0.29 13.80 2.78
CA GLU A 119 -0.18 15.06 2.23
C GLU A 119 0.91 15.80 1.46
N ASN A 120 2.16 15.71 1.92
CA ASN A 120 3.30 16.32 1.27
C ASN A 120 3.95 15.44 0.20
N ALA A 121 3.69 14.14 0.20
CA ALA A 121 4.21 13.23 -0.80
C ALA A 121 3.52 13.42 -2.16
N HIS A 122 4.30 13.30 -3.22
CA HIS A 122 3.79 13.29 -4.58
C HIS A 122 3.57 11.88 -5.11
N ILE A 123 4.51 11.00 -4.79
CA ILE A 123 4.49 9.60 -5.22
C ILE A 123 4.66 8.72 -3.98
N ASN A 124 3.71 7.83 -3.73
CA ASN A 124 3.87 6.77 -2.76
C ASN A 124 4.34 5.50 -3.44
N ILE A 125 5.36 4.86 -2.88
CA ILE A 125 5.86 3.59 -3.40
C ILE A 125 5.54 2.49 -2.41
N SER A 126 4.70 1.55 -2.84
CA SER A 126 4.47 0.31 -2.12
C SER A 126 5.04 -0.84 -2.94
N TRP A 127 6.00 -1.55 -2.35
CA TRP A 127 6.69 -2.67 -2.97
C TRP A 127 6.69 -3.89 -2.04
N SER A 128 6.59 -5.07 -2.60
CA SER A 128 6.71 -6.32 -1.85
C SER A 128 7.42 -7.38 -2.69
N PHE A 129 8.31 -8.13 -2.06
CA PHE A 129 8.91 -9.32 -2.65
C PHE A 129 8.14 -10.60 -2.31
N GLN A 130 7.15 -10.51 -1.42
CA GLN A 130 6.28 -11.62 -1.03
C GLN A 130 4.99 -11.59 -1.85
N GLU A 131 4.60 -12.72 -2.39
CA GLU A 131 3.40 -12.87 -3.24
C GLU A 131 2.09 -13.04 -2.45
N SER A 132 2.07 -12.82 -1.15
CA SER A 132 0.90 -13.09 -0.32
C SER A 132 0.22 -11.85 0.22
N GLY A 133 -1.10 -11.81 0.11
CA GLY A 133 -2.02 -10.95 0.83
C GLY A 133 -2.00 -9.47 0.43
N THR A 134 -3.04 -8.77 0.79
CA THR A 134 -3.19 -7.33 0.62
C THR A 134 -2.30 -6.58 1.61
N LYS A 135 -1.45 -5.67 1.11
CA LYS A 135 -0.62 -4.81 1.96
C LYS A 135 -1.40 -3.55 2.32
N LEU A 136 -1.94 -3.48 3.55
CA LEU A 136 -2.79 -2.36 4.04
C LEU A 136 -2.21 -0.96 3.81
N LYS A 137 -0.90 -0.84 3.75
CA LYS A 137 -0.23 0.45 3.50
C LYS A 137 -0.66 1.12 2.19
N ILE A 138 -1.11 0.35 1.17
CA ILE A 138 -1.59 0.94 -0.07
C ILE A 138 -2.92 1.66 0.12
N ILE A 139 -3.81 1.12 0.96
CA ILE A 139 -5.09 1.76 1.25
C ILE A 139 -4.86 3.12 1.92
N ASN A 140 -3.96 3.17 2.91
CA ASN A 140 -3.62 4.45 3.56
C ASN A 140 -3.05 5.47 2.57
N ALA A 141 -2.22 5.03 1.61
CA ALA A 141 -1.69 5.90 0.58
C ALA A 141 -2.78 6.43 -0.36
N LEU A 142 -3.73 5.58 -0.79
CA LEU A 142 -4.83 5.99 -1.66
C LEU A 142 -5.77 6.99 -0.98
N PHE A 143 -6.00 6.85 0.33
CA PHE A 143 -6.88 7.75 1.08
C PHE A 143 -6.25 9.11 1.40
N ASN A 144 -4.91 9.19 1.50
CA ASN A 144 -4.25 10.36 2.08
C ASN A 144 -3.17 10.99 1.19
N SER A 145 -2.97 10.50 -0.04
CA SER A 145 -1.88 10.99 -0.88
C SER A 145 -2.27 11.07 -2.37
N ARG A 146 -1.27 11.21 -3.23
CA ARG A 146 -1.44 11.38 -4.68
C ARG A 146 -1.13 10.09 -5.44
N PHE A 147 -0.16 10.11 -6.35
CA PHE A 147 0.21 8.92 -7.11
C PHE A 147 0.68 7.77 -6.22
N SER A 148 0.20 6.57 -6.50
CA SER A 148 0.67 5.34 -5.86
C SER A 148 1.30 4.43 -6.90
N ILE A 149 2.57 4.05 -6.71
CA ILE A 149 3.27 3.07 -7.56
C ILE A 149 3.37 1.76 -6.79
N ILE A 150 2.99 0.67 -7.43
CA ILE A 150 3.00 -0.68 -6.83
C ILE A 150 3.62 -1.71 -7.77
N ASN A 151 4.15 -2.80 -7.19
CA ASN A 151 4.36 -4.03 -7.96
C ASN A 151 3.21 -5.03 -7.74
N LYS A 152 3.16 -6.08 -8.54
CA LYS A 152 2.09 -7.09 -8.53
C LYS A 152 1.83 -7.74 -7.16
N ASN A 153 2.82 -7.75 -6.27
CA ASN A 153 2.77 -8.42 -4.97
C ASN A 153 2.15 -7.56 -3.84
N VAL A 154 1.75 -6.33 -4.13
CA VAL A 154 1.19 -5.41 -3.12
C VAL A 154 -0.28 -5.69 -2.88
N ILE A 155 -1.03 -5.92 -3.95
CA ILE A 155 -2.47 -6.16 -3.90
C ILE A 155 -2.93 -6.94 -5.12
N ASP A 156 -3.81 -7.89 -4.93
CA ASP A 156 -4.41 -8.71 -5.98
C ASP A 156 -5.86 -8.28 -6.34
N ASP A 157 -6.41 -7.31 -5.64
CA ASP A 157 -7.69 -6.69 -5.96
C ASP A 157 -7.55 -5.77 -7.17
N LYS A 158 -8.27 -6.11 -8.26
CA LYS A 158 -8.19 -5.37 -9.53
C LYS A 158 -8.72 -3.94 -9.41
N LEU A 159 -9.80 -3.69 -8.66
CA LEU A 159 -10.37 -2.35 -8.53
C LEU A 159 -9.38 -1.42 -7.83
N ILE A 160 -8.74 -1.89 -6.77
CA ILE A 160 -7.75 -1.10 -6.04
C ILE A 160 -6.46 -0.96 -6.86
N SER A 161 -5.97 -2.04 -7.49
CA SER A 161 -4.74 -1.99 -8.26
C SER A 161 -4.84 -1.11 -9.52
N ASN A 162 -6.04 -0.91 -10.07
CA ASN A 162 -6.28 0.00 -11.19
C ASN A 162 -6.13 1.48 -10.81
N LEU A 163 -6.28 1.83 -9.54
CA LEU A 163 -6.01 3.17 -9.04
C LEU A 163 -4.50 3.47 -8.93
N CYS A 164 -3.65 2.47 -9.16
CA CYS A 164 -2.21 2.54 -8.97
C CYS A 164 -1.46 2.43 -10.29
N ILE A 165 -0.27 3.00 -10.32
CA ILE A 165 0.71 2.81 -11.39
C ILE A 165 1.40 1.46 -11.14
N LYS A 166 1.20 0.50 -12.04
CA LYS A 166 1.75 -0.85 -11.91
C LYS A 166 3.10 -0.92 -12.61
N VAL A 167 4.10 -1.47 -11.91
CA VAL A 167 5.46 -1.69 -12.41
C VAL A 167 5.97 -3.06 -11.96
N SER A 168 6.82 -3.68 -12.74
CA SER A 168 7.31 -5.04 -12.49
C SER A 168 8.75 -5.10 -12.01
N ASP A 169 9.58 -4.12 -12.36
CA ASP A 169 11.00 -4.13 -12.07
C ASP A 169 11.58 -2.72 -11.79
N LYS A 170 12.89 -2.66 -11.54
CA LYS A 170 13.61 -1.43 -11.26
C LYS A 170 13.53 -0.42 -12.41
N SER A 171 13.67 -0.89 -13.66
CA SER A 171 13.68 -0.03 -14.84
C SER A 171 12.33 0.64 -15.04
N GLU A 172 11.25 -0.13 -14.92
CA GLU A 172 9.88 0.39 -14.99
C GLU A 172 9.57 1.35 -13.83
N LEU A 173 10.05 1.07 -12.62
CA LEU A 173 9.89 1.97 -11.48
C LEU A 173 10.60 3.31 -11.73
N ILE A 174 11.83 3.31 -12.24
CA ILE A 174 12.57 4.51 -12.62
C ILE A 174 11.82 5.32 -13.69
N LYS A 175 11.33 4.65 -14.73
CA LYS A 175 10.53 5.28 -15.80
C LYS A 175 9.25 5.89 -15.24
N ALA A 176 8.54 5.18 -14.38
CA ALA A 176 7.30 5.67 -13.75
C ALA A 176 7.57 6.90 -12.89
N ILE A 177 8.57 6.87 -12.00
CA ILE A 177 8.94 8.03 -11.18
C ILE A 177 9.29 9.24 -12.07
N ASN A 178 10.13 9.06 -13.07
CA ASN A 178 10.53 10.14 -13.98
C ASN A 178 9.35 10.71 -14.78
N LYS A 179 8.37 9.87 -15.15
CA LYS A 179 7.15 10.30 -15.84
C LYS A 179 6.26 11.14 -14.93
N PHE A 180 6.00 10.66 -13.71
CA PHE A 180 4.98 11.24 -12.84
C PHE A 180 5.49 12.33 -11.90
N LYS A 181 6.80 12.39 -11.58
CA LYS A 181 7.37 13.39 -10.64
C LYS A 181 7.07 14.85 -10.97
N ASN A 182 6.72 15.15 -12.23
CA ASN A 182 6.41 16.50 -12.69
C ASN A 182 4.95 16.69 -13.13
N GLN A 183 4.13 15.65 -13.14
CA GLN A 183 2.74 15.75 -13.52
C GLN A 183 1.87 16.14 -12.31
N PRO A 184 0.89 17.03 -12.44
CA PRO A 184 -0.09 17.25 -11.39
C PRO A 184 -0.93 15.97 -11.19
N PHE A 185 -1.29 15.68 -9.95
CA PHE A 185 -2.23 14.62 -9.66
C PHE A 185 -3.65 15.13 -9.83
N ILE A 186 -4.47 14.36 -10.55
CA ILE A 186 -5.91 14.60 -10.73
C ILE A 186 -6.59 13.25 -10.46
N ALA A 187 -7.41 13.19 -9.42
CA ALA A 187 -8.20 12.01 -9.14
C ALA A 187 -9.29 11.85 -10.21
N SER A 188 -9.42 10.66 -10.77
CA SER A 188 -10.51 10.32 -11.69
C SER A 188 -11.80 10.00 -10.92
N ASP A 189 -12.95 10.03 -11.61
CA ASP A 189 -14.21 9.58 -11.02
C ASP A 189 -14.14 8.12 -10.56
N GLU A 190 -13.44 7.25 -11.29
CA GLU A 190 -13.19 5.87 -10.88
C GLU A 190 -12.42 5.82 -9.55
N TYR A 191 -11.42 6.69 -9.37
CA TYR A 191 -10.65 6.81 -8.13
C TYR A 191 -11.58 7.17 -6.97
N VAL A 192 -12.35 8.25 -7.10
CA VAL A 192 -13.28 8.73 -6.08
C VAL A 192 -14.32 7.66 -5.74
N ASN A 193 -15.00 7.12 -6.75
CA ASN A 193 -16.03 6.10 -6.56
C ASN A 193 -15.48 4.83 -5.86
N THR A 194 -14.26 4.42 -6.18
CA THR A 194 -13.66 3.26 -5.53
C THR A 194 -13.40 3.52 -4.04
N LEU A 195 -12.94 4.71 -3.66
CA LEU A 195 -12.73 5.05 -2.26
C LEU A 195 -14.06 5.19 -1.50
N GLU A 196 -15.05 5.87 -2.08
CA GLU A 196 -16.34 6.17 -1.43
C GLU A 196 -17.23 4.94 -1.25
N TYR A 197 -17.26 4.05 -2.24
CA TYR A 197 -18.23 2.95 -2.24
C TYR A 197 -17.58 1.58 -2.06
N TYR A 198 -16.50 1.29 -2.80
CA TYR A 198 -15.90 -0.03 -2.76
C TYR A 198 -15.09 -0.27 -1.48
N LEU A 199 -14.33 0.73 -1.03
CA LEU A 199 -13.55 0.70 0.21
C LEU A 199 -14.31 1.26 1.42
N ASN A 200 -15.60 1.48 1.32
CA ASN A 200 -16.41 1.96 2.43
C ASN A 200 -16.61 0.86 3.47
N ASN A 201 -16.07 1.07 4.67
CA ASN A 201 -16.14 0.10 5.77
C ASN A 201 -17.58 -0.22 6.17
N GLN A 202 -18.47 0.79 6.24
CA GLN A 202 -19.86 0.59 6.64
C GLN A 202 -20.60 -0.25 5.61
N LEU A 203 -20.51 0.09 4.33
CA LEU A 203 -21.15 -0.68 3.25
C LEU A 203 -20.61 -2.12 3.21
N ASN A 204 -19.33 -2.33 3.48
CA ASN A 204 -18.73 -3.65 3.51
C ASN A 204 -19.18 -4.45 4.75
N ALA A 205 -19.32 -3.80 5.90
CA ALA A 205 -19.92 -4.44 7.09
C ALA A 205 -21.38 -4.87 6.86
N GLU A 206 -22.19 -4.00 6.24
CA GLU A 206 -23.57 -4.32 5.89
C GLU A 206 -23.67 -5.54 4.94
N LYS A 207 -22.76 -5.64 3.97
CA LYS A 207 -22.68 -6.82 3.08
C LYS A 207 -22.37 -8.10 3.85
N ILE A 208 -21.47 -8.06 4.84
CA ILE A 208 -21.16 -9.20 5.70
C ILE A 208 -22.42 -9.60 6.51
N LEU A 209 -23.03 -8.63 7.17
CA LEU A 209 -24.22 -8.88 7.99
C LEU A 209 -25.35 -9.52 7.17
N LYS A 210 -25.62 -9.00 5.98
CA LYS A 210 -26.60 -9.60 5.06
C LYS A 210 -26.25 -11.05 4.68
N GLN A 211 -24.98 -11.40 4.56
CA GLN A 211 -24.56 -12.76 4.21
C GLN A 211 -24.61 -13.75 5.38
N ILE A 212 -24.54 -13.24 6.62
CA ILE A 212 -24.57 -14.06 7.83
C ILE A 212 -26.03 -14.31 8.27
N PHE A 213 -26.90 -13.31 8.10
CA PHE A 213 -28.27 -13.33 8.62
C PHE A 213 -29.34 -13.50 7.53
N SER A 214 -28.96 -13.80 6.29
CA SER A 214 -29.89 -14.21 5.21
C SER A 214 -29.98 -15.73 5.14
#